data_50fb0228c90a13c13920f107bd789351
#
_entry.id   50fb0228c90a13c13920f107bd789351
#
_cell.length_a   1.000
_cell.length_b   1.000
_cell.length_c   1.000
_cell.angle_alpha   90.00
_cell.angle_beta   90.00
_cell.angle_gamma   90.00
#
_symmetry.space_group_name_H-M   'P 1'
#
loop_
_entity.id
_entity.type
_entity.pdbx_description
1 polymer ?
#
loop_
_entity_poly.entity_id
_entity_poly.type
_entity_poly.pdbx_seq_one_letter_code
_entity_poly.pdbx_strand_id
1 'polypeptide(L)'
;MKLSNLLDKQYYAQSRFRNHCYLRIAYDKVCNDKWDLQVKRPFIEHAPVIKLHQALEYLQKYRVNYSVLIEDNIQSLSFRKQ
;
A
#
# COMPACT_ATOMS: atom_id res chain seq x y z
N MET A 1 9.04 -2.52 -6.19
CA MET A 1 8.29 -1.91 -7.31
C MET A 1 8.77 -0.49 -7.56
N LYS A 2 8.90 -0.12 -8.81
CA LYS A 2 9.42 1.22 -9.18
C LYS A 2 8.54 2.35 -8.62
N LEU A 3 7.22 2.19 -8.63
CA LEU A 3 6.31 3.23 -8.18
C LEU A 3 6.43 3.48 -6.67
N SER A 4 6.60 2.43 -5.85
CA SER A 4 6.78 2.63 -4.43
C SER A 4 8.12 3.28 -4.09
N ASN A 5 9.16 3.07 -4.92
CA ASN A 5 10.43 3.78 -4.77
C ASN A 5 10.28 5.28 -5.06
N LEU A 6 9.46 5.62 -6.07
CA LEU A 6 9.14 7.03 -6.36
C LEU A 6 8.39 7.67 -5.19
N LEU A 7 7.44 6.95 -4.59
CA LEU A 7 6.71 7.44 -3.42
C LEU A 7 7.65 7.69 -2.24
N ASP A 8 8.59 6.79 -2.01
CA ASP A 8 9.58 6.94 -0.95
C ASP A 8 10.41 8.21 -1.14
N LYS A 9 10.88 8.46 -2.35
CA LYS A 9 11.61 9.69 -2.66
C LYS A 9 10.75 10.94 -2.49
N GLN A 10 9.47 10.85 -2.93
CA GLN A 10 8.57 12.00 -2.95
C GLN A 10 8.14 12.41 -1.54
N TYR A 11 7.89 11.45 -0.66
CA TYR A 11 7.27 11.71 0.64
C TYR A 11 8.18 11.46 1.84
N TYR A 12 9.37 10.94 1.65
CA TYR A 12 10.24 10.57 2.76
C TYR A 12 10.47 11.71 3.74
N ALA A 13 10.79 12.90 3.24
CA ALA A 13 11.06 14.06 4.07
C ALA A 13 9.82 14.53 4.85
N GLN A 14 8.63 14.28 4.35
CA GLN A 14 7.37 14.71 4.95
C GLN A 14 6.83 13.70 5.95
N SER A 15 6.85 12.42 5.58
CA SER A 15 6.16 11.36 6.33
C SER A 15 7.08 10.29 6.88
N ARG A 16 8.30 10.19 6.35
CA ARG A 16 9.27 9.13 6.68
C ARG A 16 8.76 7.73 6.41
N PHE A 17 7.80 7.60 5.49
CA PHE A 17 7.34 6.30 5.03
C PHE A 17 8.43 5.61 4.24
N ARG A 18 8.55 4.31 4.44
CA ARG A 18 9.48 3.46 3.72
C ARG A 18 8.79 2.78 2.55
N ASN A 19 9.58 2.26 1.62
CA ASN A 19 9.08 1.57 0.43
C ASN A 19 8.06 0.48 0.78
N HIS A 20 8.37 -0.38 1.76
CA HIS A 20 7.47 -1.46 2.16
C HIS A 20 6.19 -0.95 2.83
N CYS A 21 6.20 0.27 3.39
CA CYS A 21 4.99 0.86 3.96
C CYS A 21 3.97 1.18 2.89
N TYR A 22 4.39 1.72 1.75
CA TYR A 22 3.49 2.01 0.65
C TYR A 22 2.84 0.74 0.11
N LEU A 23 3.63 -0.32 -0.03
CA LEU A 23 3.13 -1.61 -0.48
C LEU A 23 2.12 -2.19 0.52
N ARG A 24 2.46 -2.18 1.81
CA ARG A 24 1.54 -2.65 2.86
C ARG A 24 0.22 -1.89 2.80
N ILE A 25 0.28 -0.57 2.71
CA ILE A 25 -0.92 0.29 2.70
C ILE A 25 -1.81 -0.08 1.51
N ALA A 26 -1.24 -0.18 0.32
CA ALA A 26 -1.99 -0.52 -0.89
C ALA A 26 -2.57 -1.93 -0.81
N TYR A 27 -1.80 -2.91 -0.34
CA TYR A 27 -2.26 -4.29 -0.24
C TYR A 27 -3.40 -4.43 0.78
N ASP A 28 -3.26 -3.80 1.95
CA ASP A 28 -4.33 -3.81 2.96
C ASP A 28 -5.58 -3.13 2.42
N LYS A 29 -5.42 -2.06 1.64
CA LYS A 29 -6.56 -1.35 1.05
C LYS A 29 -7.33 -2.22 0.08
N VAL A 30 -6.65 -2.92 -0.84
CA VAL A 30 -7.35 -3.75 -1.83
C VAL A 30 -7.94 -5.01 -1.20
N CYS A 31 -7.38 -5.49 -0.10
CA CYS A 31 -7.91 -6.64 0.63
C CYS A 31 -8.96 -6.25 1.67
N ASN A 32 -9.06 -4.96 1.99
CA ASN A 32 -9.92 -4.41 3.03
C ASN A 32 -9.71 -5.12 4.38
N ASP A 33 -8.46 -5.51 4.65
CA ASP A 33 -8.03 -6.20 5.86
C ASP A 33 -6.49 -6.31 5.80
N LYS A 34 -5.86 -6.89 6.81
CA LYS A 34 -4.47 -7.29 6.70
C LYS A 34 -4.33 -8.19 5.45
N TRP A 35 -3.52 -7.77 4.49
CA TRP A 35 -3.43 -8.51 3.23
C TRP A 35 -2.89 -9.95 3.42
N ASP A 36 -2.01 -10.15 4.40
CA ASP A 36 -1.39 -11.46 4.63
C ASP A 36 -2.33 -12.48 5.29
N LEU A 37 -3.53 -12.07 5.68
CA LEU A 37 -4.60 -13.00 6.06
C LEU A 37 -5.33 -13.58 4.85
N GLN A 38 -5.28 -12.89 3.71
CA GLN A 38 -6.01 -13.28 2.49
C GLN A 38 -5.11 -13.79 1.39
N VAL A 39 -3.87 -13.33 1.33
CA VAL A 39 -2.94 -13.64 0.25
C VAL A 39 -1.64 -14.15 0.87
N LYS A 40 -1.17 -15.28 0.36
CA LYS A 40 0.10 -15.87 0.78
C LYS A 40 1.27 -14.94 0.38
N ARG A 41 2.30 -14.87 1.20
CA ARG A 41 3.51 -14.11 0.89
C ARG A 41 4.35 -14.85 -0.17
N PRO A 42 4.96 -14.13 -1.12
CA PRO A 42 4.83 -12.69 -1.34
C PRO A 42 3.56 -12.35 -2.13
N PHE A 43 2.99 -11.19 -1.84
CA PHE A 43 1.72 -10.75 -2.46
C PHE A 43 1.76 -10.79 -3.97
N ILE A 44 2.86 -10.31 -4.56
CA ILE A 44 2.98 -10.18 -6.01
C ILE A 44 2.91 -11.52 -6.75
N GLU A 45 3.27 -12.61 -6.07
CA GLU A 45 3.24 -13.94 -6.69
C GLU A 45 1.93 -14.68 -6.46
N HIS A 46 1.17 -14.34 -5.43
CA HIS A 46 0.02 -15.11 -4.99
C HIS A 46 -1.31 -14.37 -5.09
N ALA A 47 -1.31 -13.05 -5.22
CA ALA A 47 -2.54 -12.29 -5.31
C ALA A 47 -3.21 -12.48 -6.66
N PRO A 48 -4.56 -12.50 -6.70
CA PRO A 48 -5.27 -12.46 -7.97
C PRO A 48 -4.87 -11.25 -8.80
N VAL A 49 -4.86 -11.38 -10.12
CA VAL A 49 -4.45 -10.32 -11.03
C VAL A 49 -5.23 -9.03 -10.79
N ILE A 50 -6.53 -9.14 -10.52
CA ILE A 50 -7.36 -7.95 -10.26
C ILE A 50 -6.87 -7.18 -9.04
N LYS A 51 -6.44 -7.87 -7.98
CA LYS A 51 -5.90 -7.21 -6.79
C LYS A 51 -4.54 -6.57 -7.04
N LEU A 52 -3.71 -7.17 -7.89
CA LEU A 52 -2.44 -6.57 -8.30
C LEU A 52 -2.67 -5.26 -9.05
N HIS A 53 -3.62 -5.24 -9.97
CA HIS A 53 -3.99 -4.03 -10.71
C HIS A 53 -4.54 -2.95 -9.77
N GLN A 54 -5.40 -3.33 -8.85
CA GLN A 54 -5.96 -2.39 -7.88
C GLN A 54 -4.87 -1.79 -6.98
N ALA A 55 -3.94 -2.62 -6.51
CA ALA A 55 -2.83 -2.15 -5.69
C ALA A 55 -1.97 -1.13 -6.45
N LEU A 56 -1.70 -1.40 -7.73
CA LEU A 56 -0.95 -0.48 -8.56
C LEU A 56 -1.67 0.86 -8.72
N GLU A 57 -2.99 0.83 -8.92
CA GLU A 57 -3.80 2.04 -8.99
C GLU A 57 -3.71 2.87 -7.70
N TYR A 58 -3.77 2.23 -6.54
CA TYR A 58 -3.61 2.93 -5.26
C TYR A 58 -2.21 3.53 -5.11
N LEU A 59 -1.18 2.82 -5.51
CA LEU A 59 0.18 3.36 -5.48
C LEU A 59 0.30 4.61 -6.35
N GLN A 60 -0.36 4.62 -7.51
CA GLN A 60 -0.38 5.79 -8.38
C GLN A 60 -1.13 6.96 -7.74
N LYS A 61 -2.25 6.69 -7.07
CA LYS A 61 -2.99 7.72 -6.32
C LYS A 61 -2.13 8.33 -5.22
N TYR A 62 -1.38 7.51 -4.49
CA TYR A 62 -0.53 8.01 -3.41
C TYR A 62 0.56 8.94 -3.91
N ARG A 63 0.99 8.75 -5.15
CA ARG A 63 1.99 9.61 -5.76
C ARG A 63 1.50 11.04 -5.95
N VAL A 64 0.21 11.22 -6.23
CA VAL A 64 -0.37 12.52 -6.56
C VAL A 64 -1.25 13.10 -5.46
N ASN A 65 -1.61 12.30 -4.47
CA ASN A 65 -2.53 12.74 -3.41
C ASN A 65 -2.09 12.21 -2.05
N TYR A 66 -1.38 13.05 -1.33
CA TYR A 66 -0.85 12.70 -0.02
C TYR A 66 -1.96 12.43 1.01
N SER A 67 -3.08 13.15 0.92
CA SER A 67 -4.22 12.95 1.83
C SER A 67 -4.78 11.53 1.73
N VAL A 68 -4.88 10.99 0.53
CA VAL A 68 -5.33 9.61 0.32
C VAL A 68 -4.36 8.61 0.94
N LEU A 69 -3.07 8.85 0.78
CA LEU A 69 -2.04 8.01 1.39
C LEU A 69 -2.19 7.96 2.91
N ILE A 70 -2.38 9.12 3.54
CA ILE A 70 -2.52 9.20 5.00
C ILE A 70 -3.79 8.49 5.46
N GLU A 71 -4.92 8.70 4.79
CA GLU A 71 -6.17 8.04 5.11
C GLU A 71 -6.05 6.52 5.01
N ASP A 72 -5.46 6.04 3.94
CA ASP A 72 -5.30 4.60 3.71
C ASP A 72 -4.30 4.00 4.71
N ASN A 73 -3.28 4.75 5.11
CA ASN A 73 -2.37 4.31 6.15
C ASN A 73 -3.07 4.16 7.50
N ILE A 74 -3.92 5.10 7.86
CA ILE A 74 -4.69 5.02 9.10
C ILE A 74 -5.58 3.77 9.09
N GLN A 75 -6.23 3.49 7.97
CA GLN A 75 -7.05 2.29 7.82
C GLN A 75 -6.22 1.02 7.94
N SER A 76 -5.07 0.98 7.28
CA SER A 76 -4.14 -0.16 7.34
C SER A 76 -3.71 -0.44 8.78
N LEU A 77 -3.32 0.60 9.51
CA LEU A 77 -2.93 0.46 10.91
C LEU A 77 -4.09 -0.02 11.80
N SER A 78 -5.31 0.44 11.50
CA SER A 78 -6.51 -0.01 12.18
C SER A 78 -6.69 -1.53 12.04
N PHE A 79 -6.51 -2.07 10.85
CA PHE A 79 -6.59 -3.51 10.63
C PHE A 79 -5.56 -4.27 11.47
N ARG A 80 -4.38 -3.68 11.69
CA ARG A 80 -3.27 -4.34 12.37
C ARG A 80 -3.30 -4.23 13.88
N LYS A 81 -4.23 -3.46 14.43
CA LYS A 81 -4.42 -3.35 15.87
C LYS A 81 -5.32 -4.45 16.43
N GLN A 82 -5.98 -5.18 15.59
CA GLN A 82 -6.91 -6.22 16.01
C GLN A 82 -6.22 -7.54 16.30
#